data_2383ece70b0d90bae0ac4c620a3336a0
#
_entry.id   2383ece70b0d90bae0ac4c620a3336a0
#
_cell.length_a   1.000
_cell.length_b   1.000
_cell.length_c   1.000
_cell.angle_alpha   90.00
_cell.angle_beta   90.00
_cell.angle_gamma   90.00
#
_symmetry.space_group_name_H-M   'P 1'
#
loop_
_entity.id
_entity.type
_entity.pdbx_description
1 polymer ?
#
loop_
_entity_poly.entity_id
_entity_poly.type
_entity_poly.pdbx_seq_one_letter_code
_entity_poly.pdbx_strand_id
1 'polypeptide(L)'
;THPLFKIVNDSLIDFPAPSNISAWWNFGSLLLLCLVVQIVTGLFLAMHYTSDITSAFSSVAHICRDVNYGWAIRNIHANGASFFFICIYLHIGRGLYYGSYLYKETWNIGVVLLLLVMMTAFVGYVLPWGQMSFWGATVITNLLSAIPYIGNDLVQWIWGGFSVDNATLTRFFTFHFLLPFIVVAATLIHAMFLHETGSNNPIGVNSDADKISFHPYFSFKDLLGFIILMTLLLSLALFSPNLLGDPDNFTPANPLVTPTHIKPEWYFLFAYAILRSIPNKLGGVLALLFSILVLMLVPMLHTSKQRGLTFRPLTQFLFWALVADVFILTWIGGMPVEHPFVIIGQIASILYFTLLLVLMPTT
;
A
#
# COMPACT_ATOMS: atom_id res chain seq x y z
N THR A 1 15.34 -29.75 22.03
CA THR A 1 14.06 -29.11 21.53
C THR A 1 13.76 -29.54 20.10
N HIS A 2 12.49 -29.75 19.77
CA HIS A 2 12.08 -30.13 18.43
C HIS A 2 12.50 -29.03 17.42
N PRO A 3 13.02 -29.34 16.21
CA PRO A 3 13.54 -28.33 15.26
C PRO A 3 12.55 -27.22 14.93
N LEU A 4 11.25 -27.50 14.80
CA LEU A 4 10.23 -26.50 14.55
C LEU A 4 10.08 -25.49 15.70
N PHE A 5 10.11 -25.97 16.95
CA PHE A 5 10.08 -25.07 18.11
C PHE A 5 11.36 -24.24 18.23
N LYS A 6 12.51 -24.78 17.78
CA LYS A 6 13.75 -24.02 17.73
C LYS A 6 13.65 -22.85 16.78
N ILE A 7 13.09 -23.04 15.55
CA ILE A 7 12.88 -21.96 14.58
C ILE A 7 12.02 -20.84 15.21
N VAL A 8 10.92 -21.19 15.85
CA VAL A 8 10.04 -20.21 16.49
C VAL A 8 10.77 -19.49 17.63
N ASN A 9 11.50 -20.23 18.46
CA ASN A 9 12.26 -19.65 19.56
C ASN A 9 13.32 -18.64 19.07
N ASP A 10 14.13 -19.06 18.10
CA ASP A 10 15.22 -18.24 17.57
C ASP A 10 14.73 -17.00 16.80
N SER A 11 13.52 -17.07 16.21
CA SER A 11 12.96 -15.99 15.38
C SER A 11 12.06 -15.02 16.14
N LEU A 12 11.39 -15.44 17.22
CA LEU A 12 10.34 -14.66 17.88
C LEU A 12 10.54 -14.51 19.39
N ILE A 13 11.35 -15.37 20.03
CA ILE A 13 11.55 -15.33 21.48
C ILE A 13 12.93 -14.78 21.80
N ASP A 14 13.97 -15.49 21.42
CA ASP A 14 15.37 -15.16 21.75
C ASP A 14 16.00 -14.22 20.71
N PHE A 15 15.24 -13.80 19.68
CA PHE A 15 15.76 -12.92 18.63
C PHE A 15 16.31 -11.61 19.25
N PRO A 16 17.58 -11.27 19.01
CA PRO A 16 18.19 -10.09 19.60
C PRO A 16 17.69 -8.82 18.91
N ALA A 17 17.10 -7.93 19.68
CA ALA A 17 16.58 -6.63 19.21
C ALA A 17 17.25 -5.48 19.97
N PRO A 18 17.48 -4.32 19.29
CA PRO A 18 18.01 -3.14 19.97
C PRO A 18 17.07 -2.68 21.09
N SER A 19 17.63 -2.34 22.25
CA SER A 19 16.85 -1.97 23.44
C SER A 19 16.08 -0.66 23.28
N ASN A 20 16.52 0.21 22.37
CA ASN A 20 16.04 1.59 22.19
C ASN A 20 15.06 1.79 21.03
N ILE A 21 14.54 0.73 20.38
CA ILE A 21 13.56 0.88 19.30
C ILE A 21 12.24 1.45 19.82
N SER A 22 11.72 2.46 19.09
CA SER A 22 10.49 3.17 19.43
C SER A 22 9.23 2.51 18.84
N ALA A 23 8.06 3.13 19.06
CA ALA A 23 6.80 2.68 18.48
C ALA A 23 6.79 2.65 16.93
N TRP A 24 7.68 3.39 16.28
CA TRP A 24 7.83 3.37 14.82
C TRP A 24 8.30 2.00 14.29
N TRP A 25 8.89 1.15 15.13
CA TRP A 25 9.27 -0.22 14.75
C TRP A 25 8.12 -1.22 14.81
N ASN A 26 7.01 -0.87 15.46
CA ASN A 26 5.82 -1.72 15.51
C ASN A 26 5.12 -1.88 14.14
N PHE A 27 5.35 -0.97 13.18
CA PHE A 27 4.61 -1.00 11.91
C PHE A 27 4.90 -2.24 11.05
N GLY A 28 6.03 -2.93 11.24
CA GLY A 28 6.29 -4.22 10.60
C GLY A 28 5.34 -5.33 11.08
N SER A 29 5.21 -5.49 12.39
CA SER A 29 4.29 -6.47 12.98
C SER A 29 2.82 -6.09 12.76
N LEU A 30 2.49 -4.79 12.76
CA LEU A 30 1.14 -4.30 12.41
C LEU A 30 0.76 -4.62 10.95
N LEU A 31 1.71 -4.54 10.02
CA LEU A 31 1.50 -4.94 8.62
C LEU A 31 1.22 -6.43 8.49
N LEU A 32 1.92 -7.26 9.27
CA LEU A 32 1.62 -8.70 9.34
C LEU A 32 0.21 -8.94 9.87
N LEU A 33 -0.22 -8.24 10.92
CA LEU A 33 -1.58 -8.32 11.43
C LEU A 33 -2.61 -7.90 10.36
N CYS A 34 -2.37 -6.79 9.64
CA CYS A 34 -3.22 -6.36 8.54
C CYS A 34 -3.32 -7.44 7.46
N LEU A 35 -2.21 -8.07 7.08
CA LEU A 35 -2.19 -9.15 6.09
C LEU A 35 -3.03 -10.34 6.54
N VAL A 36 -2.90 -10.76 7.80
CA VAL A 36 -3.72 -11.86 8.37
C VAL A 36 -5.20 -11.49 8.36
N VAL A 37 -5.57 -10.28 8.81
CA VAL A 37 -6.96 -9.81 8.81
C VAL A 37 -7.52 -9.80 7.39
N GLN A 38 -6.77 -9.30 6.40
CA GLN A 38 -7.22 -9.25 5.01
C GLN A 38 -7.40 -10.65 4.41
N ILE A 39 -6.47 -11.57 4.64
CA ILE A 39 -6.59 -12.95 4.15
C ILE A 39 -7.78 -13.65 4.79
N VAL A 40 -7.92 -13.59 6.10
CA VAL A 40 -9.02 -14.28 6.81
C VAL A 40 -10.38 -13.72 6.39
N THR A 41 -10.54 -12.41 6.41
CA THR A 41 -11.82 -11.79 5.97
C THR A 41 -12.10 -12.05 4.50
N GLY A 42 -11.06 -11.99 3.63
CA GLY A 42 -11.19 -12.27 2.20
C GLY A 42 -11.62 -13.72 1.90
N LEU A 43 -11.09 -14.70 2.63
CA LEU A 43 -11.50 -16.10 2.48
C LEU A 43 -12.99 -16.29 2.81
N PHE A 44 -13.50 -15.68 3.89
CA PHE A 44 -14.92 -15.72 4.22
C PHE A 44 -15.79 -15.01 3.18
N LEU A 45 -15.34 -13.86 2.65
CA LEU A 45 -16.07 -13.17 1.58
C LEU A 45 -16.12 -14.00 0.29
N ALA A 46 -15.01 -14.66 -0.06
CA ALA A 46 -14.94 -15.50 -1.26
C ALA A 46 -15.91 -16.68 -1.25
N MET A 47 -16.35 -17.15 -0.07
CA MET A 47 -17.34 -18.23 0.04
C MET A 47 -18.74 -17.83 -0.47
N HIS A 48 -19.03 -16.52 -0.52
CA HIS A 48 -20.35 -15.98 -0.88
C HIS A 48 -20.33 -15.06 -2.09
N TYR A 49 -19.14 -14.65 -2.55
CA TYR A 49 -18.96 -13.75 -3.68
C TYR A 49 -19.08 -14.50 -5.02
N THR A 50 -19.71 -13.88 -6.00
CA THR A 50 -19.81 -14.41 -7.37
C THR A 50 -19.18 -13.45 -8.36
N SER A 51 -18.12 -13.89 -9.05
CA SER A 51 -17.38 -13.09 -10.03
C SER A 51 -18.02 -13.11 -11.42
N ASP A 52 -19.24 -12.61 -11.51
CA ASP A 52 -20.01 -12.48 -12.75
C ASP A 52 -20.68 -11.10 -12.78
N ILE A 53 -20.62 -10.40 -13.93
CA ILE A 53 -21.10 -9.01 -14.05
C ILE A 53 -22.60 -8.83 -13.75
N THR A 54 -23.39 -9.90 -13.88
CA THR A 54 -24.83 -9.86 -13.59
C THR A 54 -25.13 -10.03 -12.11
N SER A 55 -24.22 -10.63 -11.34
CA SER A 55 -24.46 -11.00 -9.93
C SER A 55 -23.41 -10.48 -8.94
N ALA A 56 -22.26 -9.97 -9.39
CA ALA A 56 -21.19 -9.52 -8.49
C ALA A 56 -21.68 -8.47 -7.47
N PHE A 57 -22.32 -7.41 -7.95
CA PHE A 57 -22.85 -6.34 -7.09
C PHE A 57 -23.91 -6.86 -6.11
N SER A 58 -24.85 -7.67 -6.60
CA SER A 58 -25.88 -8.27 -5.76
C SER A 58 -25.34 -9.31 -4.78
N SER A 59 -24.26 -10.04 -5.12
CA SER A 59 -23.61 -10.97 -4.20
C SER A 59 -22.94 -10.23 -3.02
N VAL A 60 -22.33 -9.07 -3.26
CA VAL A 60 -21.82 -8.22 -2.17
C VAL A 60 -22.94 -7.66 -1.31
N ALA A 61 -24.04 -7.22 -1.92
CA ALA A 61 -25.23 -6.78 -1.19
C ALA A 61 -25.84 -7.93 -0.34
N HIS A 62 -25.91 -9.15 -0.89
CA HIS A 62 -26.33 -10.35 -0.18
C HIS A 62 -25.42 -10.65 1.03
N ILE A 63 -24.10 -10.58 0.87
CA ILE A 63 -23.16 -10.75 1.98
C ILE A 63 -23.47 -9.75 3.11
N CYS A 64 -23.66 -8.49 2.77
CA CYS A 64 -23.91 -7.46 3.78
C CYS A 64 -25.27 -7.58 4.46
N ARG A 65 -26.30 -8.09 3.78
CA ARG A 65 -27.68 -8.09 4.25
C ARG A 65 -28.11 -9.42 4.84
N ASP A 66 -27.74 -10.53 4.20
CA ASP A 66 -28.37 -11.83 4.47
C ASP A 66 -27.41 -12.83 5.13
N VAL A 67 -26.08 -12.68 4.97
CA VAL A 67 -25.09 -13.54 5.61
C VAL A 67 -24.84 -13.09 7.04
N ASN A 68 -24.87 -14.00 7.99
CA ASN A 68 -24.62 -13.71 9.40
C ASN A 68 -23.24 -13.05 9.59
N TYR A 69 -23.23 -11.83 10.14
CA TYR A 69 -22.03 -10.99 10.32
C TYR A 69 -21.30 -10.64 9.00
N GLY A 70 -21.87 -10.91 7.83
CA GLY A 70 -21.26 -10.62 6.54
C GLY A 70 -20.95 -9.14 6.35
N TRP A 71 -21.85 -8.25 6.83
CA TRP A 71 -21.62 -6.81 6.85
C TRP A 71 -20.36 -6.41 7.63
N ALA A 72 -20.11 -7.04 8.77
CA ALA A 72 -18.95 -6.75 9.58
C ALA A 72 -17.65 -7.21 8.88
N ILE A 73 -17.64 -8.44 8.37
CA ILE A 73 -16.50 -9.01 7.63
C ILE A 73 -16.17 -8.17 6.39
N ARG A 74 -17.19 -7.80 5.61
CA ARG A 74 -17.03 -6.95 4.43
C ARG A 74 -16.48 -5.57 4.80
N ASN A 75 -16.98 -4.94 5.86
CA ASN A 75 -16.53 -3.63 6.29
C ASN A 75 -15.11 -3.66 6.88
N ILE A 76 -14.76 -4.72 7.62
CA ILE A 76 -13.39 -4.92 8.11
C ILE A 76 -12.43 -5.13 6.93
N HIS A 77 -12.81 -5.89 5.92
CA HIS A 77 -11.99 -6.11 4.73
C HIS A 77 -11.76 -4.81 3.94
N ALA A 78 -12.82 -4.06 3.66
CA ALA A 78 -12.73 -2.80 2.91
C ALA A 78 -11.91 -1.73 3.66
N ASN A 79 -12.18 -1.51 4.95
CA ASN A 79 -11.45 -0.54 5.77
C ASN A 79 -10.05 -1.04 6.15
N GLY A 80 -9.87 -2.35 6.29
CA GLY A 80 -8.57 -2.96 6.54
C GLY A 80 -7.55 -2.68 5.44
N ALA A 81 -7.98 -2.54 4.18
CA ALA A 81 -7.11 -2.08 3.10
C ALA A 81 -6.55 -0.67 3.38
N SER A 82 -7.36 0.27 3.83
CA SER A 82 -6.92 1.61 4.23
C SER A 82 -5.92 1.57 5.39
N PHE A 83 -6.17 0.77 6.42
CA PHE A 83 -5.24 0.60 7.54
C PHE A 83 -3.92 -0.05 7.10
N PHE A 84 -3.98 -0.99 6.15
CA PHE A 84 -2.79 -1.58 5.57
C PHE A 84 -1.90 -0.52 4.91
N PHE A 85 -2.47 0.36 4.08
CA PHE A 85 -1.71 1.45 3.44
C PHE A 85 -1.23 2.52 4.44
N ILE A 86 -2.00 2.87 5.46
CA ILE A 86 -1.52 3.74 6.54
C ILE A 86 -0.26 3.15 7.18
N CYS A 87 -0.30 1.87 7.55
CA CYS A 87 0.84 1.19 8.13
C CYS A 87 2.03 1.11 7.16
N ILE A 88 1.80 0.86 5.85
CA ILE A 88 2.86 0.84 4.83
C ILE A 88 3.56 2.20 4.76
N TYR A 89 2.81 3.29 4.64
CA TYR A 89 3.40 4.63 4.51
C TYR A 89 4.17 5.06 5.75
N LEU A 90 3.68 4.72 6.94
CA LEU A 90 4.40 4.98 8.19
C LEU A 90 5.65 4.09 8.32
N HIS A 91 5.59 2.85 7.84
CA HIS A 91 6.73 1.93 7.80
C HIS A 91 7.82 2.43 6.84
N ILE A 92 7.46 2.90 5.65
CA ILE A 92 8.37 3.50 4.68
C ILE A 92 8.96 4.81 5.24
N GLY A 93 8.13 5.67 5.81
CA GLY A 93 8.56 6.93 6.42
C GLY A 93 9.57 6.71 7.54
N ARG A 94 9.34 5.72 8.42
CA ARG A 94 10.30 5.29 9.43
C ARG A 94 11.63 4.87 8.78
N GLY A 95 11.56 4.08 7.70
CA GLY A 95 12.74 3.61 6.96
C GLY A 95 13.55 4.76 6.35
N LEU A 96 12.87 5.77 5.79
CA LEU A 96 13.51 6.98 5.25
C LEU A 96 14.12 7.85 6.36
N TYR A 97 13.38 8.07 7.46
CA TYR A 97 13.84 8.94 8.54
C TYR A 97 15.05 8.39 9.29
N TYR A 98 15.02 7.10 9.62
CA TYR A 98 16.08 6.47 10.43
C TYR A 98 17.16 5.76 9.60
N GLY A 99 17.08 5.82 8.26
CA GLY A 99 18.10 5.22 7.38
C GLY A 99 18.06 3.69 7.35
N SER A 100 16.91 3.07 7.63
CA SER A 100 16.74 1.61 7.54
C SER A 100 16.86 1.10 6.10
N TYR A 101 16.66 1.98 5.10
CA TYR A 101 16.84 1.67 3.68
C TYR A 101 18.28 1.25 3.31
N LEU A 102 19.25 1.49 4.16
CA LEU A 102 20.62 1.01 3.95
C LEU A 102 20.77 -0.51 4.08
N TYR A 103 19.78 -1.19 4.63
CA TYR A 103 19.60 -2.64 4.45
C TYR A 103 18.91 -2.88 3.10
N LYS A 104 19.71 -2.86 2.03
CA LYS A 104 19.26 -2.74 0.64
C LYS A 104 18.33 -3.89 0.23
N GLU A 105 18.66 -5.10 0.61
CA GLU A 105 17.88 -6.29 0.29
C GLU A 105 16.49 -6.22 0.93
N THR A 106 16.45 -5.95 2.23
CA THR A 106 15.20 -5.77 2.98
C THR A 106 14.36 -4.64 2.41
N TRP A 107 14.99 -3.50 2.10
CA TRP A 107 14.31 -2.33 1.55
C TRP A 107 13.72 -2.61 0.15
N ASN A 108 14.50 -3.19 -0.75
CA ASN A 108 14.05 -3.44 -2.12
C ASN A 108 12.92 -4.45 -2.20
N ILE A 109 12.96 -5.54 -1.41
CA ILE A 109 11.82 -6.46 -1.29
C ILE A 109 10.61 -5.74 -0.69
N GLY A 110 10.80 -4.79 0.24
CA GLY A 110 9.73 -3.93 0.74
C GLY A 110 9.05 -3.11 -0.36
N VAL A 111 9.82 -2.56 -1.32
CA VAL A 111 9.25 -1.84 -2.48
C VAL A 111 8.50 -2.79 -3.42
N VAL A 112 8.98 -4.00 -3.62
CA VAL A 112 8.25 -5.05 -4.36
C VAL A 112 6.94 -5.40 -3.64
N LEU A 113 6.96 -5.53 -2.31
CA LEU A 113 5.76 -5.76 -1.50
C LEU A 113 4.75 -4.61 -1.65
N LEU A 114 5.20 -3.35 -1.65
CA LEU A 114 4.33 -2.20 -1.92
C LEU A 114 3.60 -2.34 -3.26
N LEU A 115 4.32 -2.66 -4.34
CA LEU A 115 3.72 -2.86 -5.67
C LEU A 115 2.73 -4.03 -5.69
N LEU A 116 3.05 -5.15 -5.02
CA LEU A 116 2.16 -6.31 -4.93
C LEU A 116 0.87 -5.97 -4.14
N VAL A 117 0.97 -5.24 -3.04
CA VAL A 117 -0.20 -4.82 -2.25
C VAL A 117 -1.03 -3.79 -3.03
N MET A 118 -0.38 -2.84 -3.73
CA MET A 118 -1.09 -1.90 -4.61
C MET A 118 -1.89 -2.64 -5.70
N MET A 119 -1.28 -3.61 -6.36
CA MET A 119 -1.95 -4.43 -7.37
C MET A 119 -3.09 -5.24 -6.77
N THR A 120 -2.87 -5.86 -5.59
CA THR A 120 -3.90 -6.63 -4.87
C THR A 120 -5.10 -5.75 -4.52
N ALA A 121 -4.86 -4.56 -3.97
CA ALA A 121 -5.93 -3.62 -3.61
C ALA A 121 -6.69 -3.11 -4.82
N PHE A 122 -5.99 -2.79 -5.92
CA PHE A 122 -6.63 -2.33 -7.16
C PHE A 122 -7.58 -3.39 -7.73
N VAL A 123 -7.10 -4.63 -7.94
CA VAL A 123 -7.98 -5.67 -8.50
C VAL A 123 -9.11 -6.02 -7.54
N GLY A 124 -8.91 -5.90 -6.21
CA GLY A 124 -9.94 -6.10 -5.19
C GLY A 124 -11.04 -5.04 -5.21
N TYR A 125 -10.67 -3.78 -5.44
CA TYR A 125 -11.64 -2.68 -5.54
C TYR A 125 -12.59 -2.82 -6.74
N VAL A 126 -12.19 -3.54 -7.78
CA VAL A 126 -13.01 -3.81 -8.95
C VAL A 126 -14.12 -4.84 -8.67
N LEU A 127 -13.92 -5.75 -7.73
CA LEU A 127 -14.80 -6.91 -7.51
C LEU A 127 -16.25 -6.58 -7.13
N PRO A 128 -16.57 -5.53 -6.34
CA PRO A 128 -17.96 -5.17 -6.04
C PRO A 128 -18.78 -4.79 -7.28
N TRP A 129 -18.13 -4.47 -8.39
CA TRP A 129 -18.76 -4.10 -9.65
C TRP A 129 -19.72 -2.94 -9.52
N GLY A 130 -19.32 -1.94 -8.72
CA GLY A 130 -19.97 -0.63 -8.67
C GLY A 130 -19.44 0.31 -9.75
N GLN A 131 -19.99 1.53 -9.82
CA GLN A 131 -19.60 2.53 -10.81
C GLN A 131 -18.09 2.85 -10.74
N MET A 132 -17.54 3.07 -9.55
CA MET A 132 -16.11 3.38 -9.42
C MET A 132 -15.24 2.14 -9.67
N SER A 133 -15.74 0.93 -9.38
CA SER A 133 -15.08 -0.32 -9.71
C SER A 133 -14.87 -0.48 -11.22
N PHE A 134 -15.92 -0.30 -12.00
CA PHE A 134 -15.91 -0.46 -13.45
C PHE A 134 -15.09 0.65 -14.14
N TRP A 135 -15.38 1.92 -13.82
CA TRP A 135 -14.73 3.05 -14.45
C TRP A 135 -13.28 3.21 -14.00
N GLY A 136 -12.96 2.87 -12.75
CA GLY A 136 -11.59 2.79 -12.26
C GLY A 136 -10.77 1.73 -13.00
N ALA A 137 -11.33 0.53 -13.20
CA ALA A 137 -10.69 -0.52 -13.99
C ALA A 137 -10.46 -0.05 -15.44
N THR A 138 -11.47 0.56 -16.08
CA THR A 138 -11.39 1.05 -17.46
C THR A 138 -10.28 2.07 -17.63
N VAL A 139 -10.20 3.07 -16.75
CA VAL A 139 -9.20 4.14 -16.83
C VAL A 139 -7.79 3.61 -16.58
N ILE A 140 -7.59 2.89 -15.49
CA ILE A 140 -6.24 2.46 -15.05
C ILE A 140 -5.65 1.42 -16.02
N THR A 141 -6.42 0.43 -16.44
CA THR A 141 -5.91 -0.57 -17.39
C THR A 141 -5.66 0.01 -18.78
N ASN A 142 -6.48 0.99 -19.21
CA ASN A 142 -6.25 1.69 -20.47
C ASN A 142 -4.97 2.56 -20.47
N LEU A 143 -4.37 2.86 -19.32
CA LEU A 143 -3.07 3.55 -19.28
C LEU A 143 -1.99 2.76 -20.01
N LEU A 144 -2.07 1.43 -20.02
CA LEU A 144 -1.11 0.56 -20.72
C LEU A 144 -1.11 0.76 -22.24
N SER A 145 -2.19 1.29 -22.83
CA SER A 145 -2.20 1.62 -24.26
C SER A 145 -1.22 2.74 -24.64
N ALA A 146 -0.62 3.43 -23.66
CA ALA A 146 0.46 4.38 -23.88
C ALA A 146 1.79 3.72 -24.29
N ILE A 147 1.95 2.41 -24.04
CA ILE A 147 3.17 1.67 -24.40
C ILE A 147 3.21 1.54 -25.93
N PRO A 148 4.28 2.04 -26.59
CA PRO A 148 4.38 1.97 -28.04
C PRO A 148 4.31 0.52 -28.57
N TYR A 149 3.67 0.36 -29.70
CA TYR A 149 3.50 -0.88 -30.48
C TYR A 149 2.60 -1.93 -29.83
N ILE A 150 2.80 -2.30 -28.58
CA ILE A 150 2.11 -3.43 -27.92
C ILE A 150 1.00 -3.00 -26.96
N GLY A 151 0.87 -1.69 -26.68
CA GLY A 151 0.01 -1.20 -25.59
C GLY A 151 -1.46 -1.58 -25.77
N ASN A 152 -2.01 -1.45 -26.97
CA ASN A 152 -3.41 -1.79 -27.23
C ASN A 152 -3.66 -3.31 -27.12
N ASP A 153 -2.76 -4.12 -27.61
CA ASP A 153 -2.85 -5.59 -27.50
C ASP A 153 -2.78 -6.03 -26.04
N LEU A 154 -1.91 -5.40 -25.25
CA LEU A 154 -1.80 -5.64 -23.82
C LEU A 154 -3.07 -5.28 -23.06
N VAL A 155 -3.70 -4.14 -23.39
CA VAL A 155 -4.98 -3.74 -22.80
C VAL A 155 -6.07 -4.76 -23.12
N GLN A 156 -6.22 -5.16 -24.39
CA GLN A 156 -7.20 -6.16 -24.82
C GLN A 156 -6.92 -7.54 -24.18
N TRP A 157 -5.66 -7.88 -24.02
CA TRP A 157 -5.27 -9.11 -23.32
C TRP A 157 -5.67 -9.09 -21.84
N ILE A 158 -5.48 -7.97 -21.14
CA ILE A 158 -5.91 -7.81 -19.74
C ILE A 158 -7.42 -7.83 -19.62
N TRP A 159 -8.14 -7.13 -20.50
CA TRP A 159 -9.60 -7.12 -20.51
C TRP A 159 -10.19 -8.49 -20.89
N GLY A 160 -9.50 -9.26 -21.73
CA GLY A 160 -10.01 -10.49 -22.31
C GLY A 160 -11.02 -10.26 -23.42
N GLY A 161 -10.99 -9.07 -24.02
CA GLY A 161 -11.88 -8.61 -25.05
C GLY A 161 -11.59 -7.14 -25.40
N PHE A 162 -12.55 -6.46 -26.01
CA PHE A 162 -12.38 -5.09 -26.48
C PHE A 162 -12.82 -4.03 -25.45
N SER A 163 -13.35 -4.46 -24.32
CA SER A 163 -13.79 -3.58 -23.21
C SER A 163 -13.64 -4.31 -21.88
N VAL A 164 -13.70 -3.54 -20.78
CA VAL A 164 -13.86 -4.10 -19.43
C VAL A 164 -15.22 -4.79 -19.34
N ASP A 165 -15.21 -6.09 -19.06
CA ASP A 165 -16.43 -6.91 -19.05
C ASP A 165 -16.23 -8.15 -18.14
N ASN A 166 -17.06 -9.15 -18.27
CA ASN A 166 -17.07 -10.38 -17.47
C ASN A 166 -15.70 -11.07 -17.42
N ALA A 167 -15.01 -11.17 -18.55
CA ALA A 167 -13.67 -11.75 -18.61
C ALA A 167 -12.66 -10.98 -17.73
N THR A 168 -12.77 -9.66 -17.69
CA THR A 168 -11.94 -8.81 -16.82
C THR A 168 -12.23 -9.08 -15.35
N LEU A 169 -13.51 -9.09 -14.97
CA LEU A 169 -13.92 -9.33 -13.59
C LEU A 169 -13.45 -10.69 -13.07
N THR A 170 -13.62 -11.75 -13.86
CA THR A 170 -13.20 -13.11 -13.50
C THR A 170 -11.69 -13.20 -13.30
N ARG A 171 -10.89 -12.58 -14.19
CA ARG A 171 -9.43 -12.52 -14.06
C ARG A 171 -9.01 -11.75 -12.82
N PHE A 172 -9.65 -10.62 -12.53
CA PHE A 172 -9.34 -9.80 -11.37
C PHE A 172 -9.69 -10.51 -10.06
N PHE A 173 -10.78 -11.27 -10.02
CA PHE A 173 -11.07 -12.15 -8.88
C PHE A 173 -9.96 -13.19 -8.68
N THR A 174 -9.52 -13.85 -9.74
CA THR A 174 -8.45 -14.85 -9.68
C THR A 174 -7.15 -14.23 -9.15
N PHE A 175 -6.76 -13.06 -9.66
CA PHE A 175 -5.56 -12.36 -9.18
C PHE A 175 -5.71 -11.86 -7.76
N HIS A 176 -6.88 -11.31 -7.38
CA HIS A 176 -7.13 -10.86 -6.02
C HIS A 176 -7.05 -12.00 -5.00
N PHE A 177 -7.49 -13.18 -5.37
CA PHE A 177 -7.39 -14.37 -4.53
C PHE A 177 -5.95 -14.89 -4.42
N LEU A 178 -5.19 -14.89 -5.52
CA LEU A 178 -3.83 -15.43 -5.59
C LEU A 178 -2.78 -14.50 -4.98
N LEU A 179 -2.83 -13.19 -5.27
CA LEU A 179 -1.80 -12.22 -4.91
C LEU A 179 -1.50 -12.16 -3.41
N PRO A 180 -2.47 -12.21 -2.48
CA PRO A 180 -2.19 -12.23 -1.04
C PRO A 180 -1.23 -13.34 -0.61
N PHE A 181 -1.29 -14.51 -1.23
CA PHE A 181 -0.36 -15.62 -0.93
C PHE A 181 1.05 -15.35 -1.48
N ILE A 182 1.16 -14.66 -2.62
CA ILE A 182 2.44 -14.16 -3.13
C ILE A 182 3.00 -13.10 -2.19
N VAL A 183 2.15 -12.21 -1.66
CA VAL A 183 2.54 -11.23 -0.63
C VAL A 183 3.05 -11.92 0.63
N VAL A 184 2.41 -13.02 1.09
CA VAL A 184 2.92 -13.82 2.22
C VAL A 184 4.33 -14.34 1.92
N ALA A 185 4.55 -14.96 0.76
CA ALA A 185 5.86 -15.47 0.38
C ALA A 185 6.94 -14.36 0.33
N ALA A 186 6.62 -13.22 -0.29
CA ALA A 186 7.52 -12.08 -0.34
C ALA A 186 7.77 -11.46 1.04
N THR A 187 6.78 -11.47 1.95
CA THR A 187 6.92 -11.02 3.34
C THR A 187 7.88 -11.92 4.11
N LEU A 188 7.85 -13.23 3.90
CA LEU A 188 8.82 -14.15 4.50
C LEU A 188 10.24 -13.84 4.02
N ILE A 189 10.43 -13.58 2.73
CA ILE A 189 11.74 -13.20 2.18
C ILE A 189 12.21 -11.86 2.80
N HIS A 190 11.31 -10.88 2.91
CA HIS A 190 11.59 -9.58 3.54
C HIS A 190 12.03 -9.75 5.00
N ALA A 191 11.33 -10.60 5.76
CA ALA A 191 11.66 -10.92 7.14
C ALA A 191 12.99 -11.68 7.25
N MET A 192 13.28 -12.61 6.32
CA MET A 192 14.57 -13.32 6.30
C MET A 192 15.75 -12.36 6.16
N PHE A 193 15.70 -11.42 5.22
CA PHE A 193 16.73 -10.40 5.08
C PHE A 193 16.86 -9.50 6.31
N LEU A 194 15.72 -9.17 6.95
CA LEU A 194 15.75 -8.41 8.21
C LEU A 194 16.42 -9.21 9.33
N HIS A 195 16.17 -10.51 9.43
CA HIS A 195 16.77 -11.37 10.45
C HIS A 195 18.28 -11.57 10.26
N GLU A 196 18.76 -11.53 9.03
CA GLU A 196 20.19 -11.61 8.70
C GLU A 196 20.99 -10.42 9.28
N THR A 197 20.44 -9.21 9.15
CA THR A 197 21.11 -7.97 9.59
C THR A 197 20.68 -7.53 11.00
N GLY A 198 19.52 -7.95 11.45
CA GLY A 198 18.81 -7.40 12.61
C GLY A 198 18.18 -6.03 12.31
N SER A 199 17.37 -5.56 13.25
CA SER A 199 16.70 -4.26 13.14
C SER A 199 17.68 -3.10 13.33
N ASN A 200 17.49 -2.02 12.59
CA ASN A 200 18.10 -0.72 12.86
C ASN A 200 17.54 -0.11 14.16
N ASN A 201 18.11 0.98 14.64
CA ASN A 201 17.68 1.70 15.83
C ASN A 201 17.59 3.22 15.59
N PRO A 202 16.95 4.01 16.49
CA PRO A 202 16.73 5.44 16.27
C PRO A 202 17.99 6.30 16.20
N ILE A 203 19.10 5.84 16.75
CA ILE A 203 20.38 6.59 16.75
C ILE A 203 21.18 6.28 15.47
N GLY A 204 20.98 5.11 14.86
CA GLY A 204 21.67 4.69 13.63
C GLY A 204 23.08 4.13 13.85
N VAL A 205 23.51 3.91 15.09
CA VAL A 205 24.77 3.25 15.43
C VAL A 205 24.59 1.75 15.57
N ASN A 206 25.66 0.99 15.52
CA ASN A 206 25.64 -0.45 15.79
C ASN A 206 25.15 -0.72 17.23
N SER A 207 24.18 -1.58 17.37
CA SER A 207 23.54 -1.92 18.66
C SER A 207 23.97 -3.29 19.21
N ASP A 208 25.01 -3.94 18.68
CA ASP A 208 25.42 -5.30 19.11
C ASP A 208 25.77 -5.36 20.59
N ALA A 209 26.27 -4.27 21.17
CA ALA A 209 26.60 -4.17 22.58
C ALA A 209 25.38 -3.95 23.50
N ASP A 210 24.21 -3.60 22.96
CA ASP A 210 23.00 -3.28 23.72
C ASP A 210 21.74 -3.85 23.04
N LYS A 211 21.68 -5.18 22.99
CA LYS A 211 20.52 -5.93 22.50
C LYS A 211 19.86 -6.68 23.63
N ILE A 212 18.56 -6.80 23.56
CA ILE A 212 17.72 -7.60 24.46
C ILE A 212 16.93 -8.61 23.65
N SER A 213 16.49 -9.70 24.28
CA SER A 213 15.61 -10.68 23.63
C SER A 213 14.29 -10.00 23.22
N PHE A 214 13.74 -10.40 22.09
CA PHE A 214 12.47 -9.88 21.60
C PHE A 214 11.34 -10.14 22.60
N HIS A 215 11.23 -11.36 23.10
CA HIS A 215 10.28 -11.70 24.17
C HIS A 215 10.95 -11.54 25.53
N PRO A 216 10.31 -10.90 26.53
CA PRO A 216 8.91 -10.41 26.50
C PRO A 216 8.73 -8.97 26.03
N TYR A 217 9.77 -8.17 25.92
CA TYR A 217 9.68 -6.72 25.77
C TYR A 217 8.93 -6.30 24.51
N PHE A 218 9.37 -6.74 23.35
CA PHE A 218 8.78 -6.34 22.08
C PHE A 218 7.54 -7.17 21.73
N SER A 219 7.37 -8.35 22.30
CA SER A 219 6.11 -9.10 22.21
C SER A 219 4.95 -8.32 22.86
N PHE A 220 5.16 -7.77 24.07
CA PHE A 220 4.14 -6.97 24.74
C PHE A 220 3.94 -5.61 24.06
N LYS A 221 5.01 -5.01 23.54
CA LYS A 221 4.92 -3.76 22.77
C LYS A 221 4.12 -3.94 21.47
N ASP A 222 4.35 -5.03 20.75
CA ASP A 222 3.58 -5.39 19.57
C ASP A 222 2.12 -5.68 19.89
N LEU A 223 1.85 -6.41 21.00
CA LEU A 223 0.49 -6.68 21.46
C LEU A 223 -0.29 -5.37 21.73
N LEU A 224 0.35 -4.39 22.38
CA LEU A 224 -0.26 -3.07 22.56
C LEU A 224 -0.59 -2.40 21.22
N GLY A 225 0.34 -2.45 20.26
CA GLY A 225 0.11 -1.95 18.90
C GLY A 225 -1.06 -2.66 18.21
N PHE A 226 -1.17 -3.98 18.35
CA PHE A 226 -2.28 -4.77 17.82
C PHE A 226 -3.63 -4.35 18.40
N ILE A 227 -3.70 -4.14 19.72
CA ILE A 227 -4.91 -3.66 20.39
C ILE A 227 -5.34 -2.29 19.86
N ILE A 228 -4.39 -1.36 19.74
CA ILE A 228 -4.66 0.00 19.23
C ILE A 228 -5.15 -0.07 17.77
N LEU A 229 -4.45 -0.78 16.91
CA LEU A 229 -4.81 -0.91 15.49
C LEU A 229 -6.21 -1.53 15.33
N MET A 230 -6.47 -2.64 16.03
CA MET A 230 -7.76 -3.33 15.95
C MET A 230 -8.90 -2.48 16.53
N THR A 231 -8.65 -1.73 17.59
CA THR A 231 -9.64 -0.80 18.15
C THR A 231 -10.01 0.28 17.13
N LEU A 232 -9.02 0.89 16.46
CA LEU A 232 -9.25 1.92 15.45
C LEU A 232 -9.96 1.34 14.21
N LEU A 233 -9.49 0.19 13.70
CA LEU A 233 -10.12 -0.49 12.56
C LEU A 233 -11.56 -0.88 12.85
N LEU A 234 -11.83 -1.51 13.99
CA LEU A 234 -13.17 -1.92 14.37
C LEU A 234 -14.07 -0.71 14.63
N SER A 235 -13.55 0.36 15.25
CA SER A 235 -14.33 1.60 15.43
C SER A 235 -14.77 2.17 14.09
N LEU A 236 -13.87 2.22 13.09
CA LEU A 236 -14.23 2.69 11.75
C LEU A 236 -15.21 1.73 11.06
N ALA A 237 -14.92 0.44 11.04
CA ALA A 237 -15.72 -0.57 10.35
C ALA A 237 -17.13 -0.72 10.92
N LEU A 238 -17.33 -0.50 12.23
CA LEU A 238 -18.62 -0.66 12.91
C LEU A 238 -19.45 0.61 12.95
N PHE A 239 -18.83 1.80 13.14
CA PHE A 239 -19.54 3.06 13.35
C PHE A 239 -19.55 4.02 12.16
N SER A 240 -18.58 3.91 11.24
CA SER A 240 -18.47 4.79 10.07
C SER A 240 -17.83 4.07 8.85
N PRO A 241 -18.38 2.91 8.44
CA PRO A 241 -17.73 2.02 7.47
C PRO A 241 -17.50 2.64 6.08
N ASN A 242 -18.26 3.66 5.72
CA ASN A 242 -18.23 4.29 4.40
C ASN A 242 -17.40 5.59 4.36
N LEU A 243 -16.79 5.99 5.49
CA LEU A 243 -16.09 7.27 5.61
C LEU A 243 -14.92 7.42 4.60
N LEU A 244 -14.21 6.36 4.30
CA LEU A 244 -13.04 6.36 3.42
C LEU A 244 -13.35 5.88 1.99
N GLY A 245 -14.59 5.43 1.74
CA GLY A 245 -15.02 4.94 0.42
C GLY A 245 -15.65 6.02 -0.46
N ASP A 246 -15.83 5.70 -1.72
CA ASP A 246 -16.51 6.57 -2.68
C ASP A 246 -18.02 6.21 -2.75
N PRO A 247 -18.93 7.20 -2.60
CA PRO A 247 -20.37 6.95 -2.63
C PRO A 247 -20.88 6.41 -3.97
N ASP A 248 -20.27 6.78 -5.11
CA ASP A 248 -20.68 6.28 -6.42
C ASP A 248 -20.50 4.77 -6.58
N ASN A 249 -19.63 4.15 -5.76
CA ASN A 249 -19.41 2.70 -5.79
C ASN A 249 -20.54 1.89 -5.13
N PHE A 250 -21.52 2.54 -4.49
CA PHE A 250 -22.76 1.91 -4.02
C PHE A 250 -23.87 1.86 -5.08
N THR A 251 -23.57 2.32 -6.30
CA THR A 251 -24.44 2.18 -7.48
C THR A 251 -23.89 1.08 -8.37
N PRO A 252 -24.72 0.16 -8.89
CA PRO A 252 -24.27 -0.88 -9.84
C PRO A 252 -23.56 -0.29 -11.04
N ALA A 253 -22.56 -0.95 -11.57
CA ALA A 253 -21.81 -0.52 -12.75
C ALA A 253 -22.74 -0.35 -13.95
N ASN A 254 -22.64 0.83 -14.58
CA ASN A 254 -23.33 1.14 -15.83
C ASN A 254 -22.32 1.65 -16.87
N PRO A 255 -21.97 0.87 -17.90
CA PRO A 255 -20.99 1.24 -18.91
C PRO A 255 -21.45 2.41 -19.80
N LEU A 256 -22.73 2.77 -19.79
CA LEU A 256 -23.30 3.85 -20.58
C LEU A 256 -23.33 5.20 -19.85
N VAL A 257 -23.06 5.20 -18.53
CA VAL A 257 -23.10 6.41 -17.70
C VAL A 257 -21.77 6.61 -16.99
N THR A 258 -20.98 7.56 -17.48
CA THR A 258 -19.70 7.90 -16.85
C THR A 258 -19.92 8.77 -15.61
N PRO A 259 -19.35 8.42 -14.43
CA PRO A 259 -19.37 9.29 -13.27
C PRO A 259 -18.66 10.63 -13.53
N THR A 260 -19.10 11.68 -12.84
CA THR A 260 -18.53 13.03 -12.99
C THR A 260 -17.06 13.08 -12.59
N HIS A 261 -16.65 12.28 -11.61
CA HIS A 261 -15.29 12.23 -11.10
C HIS A 261 -14.84 10.79 -10.92
N ILE A 262 -14.01 10.28 -11.84
CA ILE A 262 -13.37 8.98 -11.69
C ILE A 262 -12.04 9.19 -10.96
N LYS A 263 -11.95 8.70 -9.73
CA LYS A 263 -10.74 8.78 -8.91
C LYS A 263 -10.47 7.43 -8.23
N PRO A 264 -9.20 7.06 -8.03
CA PRO A 264 -8.85 5.89 -7.24
C PRO A 264 -9.08 6.14 -5.74
N GLU A 265 -8.96 5.08 -4.94
CA GLU A 265 -8.96 5.16 -3.48
C GLU A 265 -7.84 6.10 -2.98
N TRP A 266 -8.06 6.71 -1.79
CA TRP A 266 -7.20 7.78 -1.26
C TRP A 266 -5.71 7.41 -1.22
N TYR A 267 -5.37 6.17 -0.98
CA TYR A 267 -3.98 5.72 -0.87
C TYR A 267 -3.23 5.65 -2.21
N PHE A 268 -3.91 5.80 -3.34
CA PHE A 268 -3.32 5.91 -4.68
C PHE A 268 -3.27 7.35 -5.21
N LEU A 269 -3.95 8.30 -4.53
CA LEU A 269 -4.17 9.64 -5.06
C LEU A 269 -2.87 10.42 -5.30
N PHE A 270 -1.84 10.25 -4.45
CA PHE A 270 -0.55 10.94 -4.66
C PHE A 270 0.10 10.54 -5.98
N ALA A 271 0.14 9.24 -6.30
CA ALA A 271 0.68 8.74 -7.56
C ALA A 271 -0.22 9.11 -8.76
N TYR A 272 -1.54 9.14 -8.55
CA TYR A 272 -2.50 9.59 -9.54
C TYR A 272 -2.37 11.08 -9.85
N ALA A 273 -2.06 11.92 -8.86
CA ALA A 273 -1.74 13.33 -9.08
C ALA A 273 -0.48 13.49 -9.94
N ILE A 274 0.58 12.74 -9.66
CA ILE A 274 1.81 12.74 -10.45
C ILE A 274 1.53 12.32 -11.91
N LEU A 275 0.75 11.27 -12.13
CA LEU A 275 0.31 10.84 -13.45
C LEU A 275 -0.36 11.98 -14.23
N ARG A 276 -1.33 12.66 -13.60
CA ARG A 276 -2.12 13.72 -14.22
C ARG A 276 -1.36 15.03 -14.45
N SER A 277 -0.23 15.22 -13.74
CA SER A 277 0.60 16.43 -13.86
C SER A 277 1.32 16.54 -15.20
N ILE A 278 1.51 15.43 -15.91
CA ILE A 278 2.25 15.36 -17.17
C ILE A 278 1.25 15.31 -18.33
N PRO A 279 1.26 16.31 -19.24
CA PRO A 279 0.29 16.38 -20.36
C PRO A 279 0.63 15.43 -21.51
N ASN A 280 1.29 14.31 -21.23
CA ASN A 280 1.61 13.23 -22.15
C ASN A 280 1.28 11.90 -21.50
N LYS A 281 0.48 11.05 -22.16
CA LYS A 281 -0.02 9.80 -21.58
C LYS A 281 1.12 8.86 -21.16
N LEU A 282 2.09 8.63 -22.04
CA LEU A 282 3.25 7.76 -21.73
C LEU A 282 4.10 8.35 -20.60
N GLY A 283 4.39 9.67 -20.68
CA GLY A 283 5.15 10.35 -19.62
C GLY A 283 4.46 10.27 -18.26
N GLY A 284 3.14 10.44 -18.21
CA GLY A 284 2.36 10.30 -16.99
C GLY A 284 2.41 8.89 -16.40
N VAL A 285 2.26 7.85 -17.25
CA VAL A 285 2.35 6.46 -16.83
C VAL A 285 3.74 6.11 -16.28
N LEU A 286 4.79 6.58 -16.97
CA LEU A 286 6.17 6.38 -16.50
C LEU A 286 6.41 7.10 -15.16
N ALA A 287 5.90 8.33 -15.01
CA ALA A 287 6.05 9.08 -13.77
C ALA A 287 5.28 8.42 -12.60
N LEU A 288 4.08 7.90 -12.84
CA LEU A 288 3.35 7.12 -11.84
C LEU A 288 4.16 5.91 -11.38
N LEU A 289 4.66 5.10 -12.30
CA LEU A 289 5.46 3.93 -11.98
C LEU A 289 6.75 4.34 -11.25
N PHE A 290 7.43 5.37 -11.75
CA PHE A 290 8.68 5.85 -11.17
C PHE A 290 8.47 6.50 -9.80
N SER A 291 7.29 7.04 -9.49
CA SER A 291 6.98 7.58 -8.15
C SER A 291 7.11 6.51 -7.04
N ILE A 292 6.95 5.25 -7.38
CA ILE A 292 7.17 4.12 -6.46
C ILE A 292 8.60 3.59 -6.61
N LEU A 293 9.07 3.35 -7.84
CA LEU A 293 10.38 2.76 -8.09
C LEU A 293 11.55 3.65 -7.66
N VAL A 294 11.33 4.96 -7.54
CA VAL A 294 12.35 5.91 -7.01
C VAL A 294 12.83 5.51 -5.61
N LEU A 295 12.00 4.85 -4.81
CA LEU A 295 12.39 4.35 -3.50
C LEU A 295 13.55 3.33 -3.56
N MET A 296 13.65 2.55 -4.64
CA MET A 296 14.78 1.62 -4.85
C MET A 296 16.12 2.34 -5.09
N LEU A 297 16.08 3.60 -5.52
CA LEU A 297 17.28 4.39 -5.75
C LEU A 297 17.81 5.04 -4.47
N VAL A 298 16.97 5.26 -3.46
CA VAL A 298 17.34 5.95 -2.21
C VAL A 298 18.58 5.36 -1.53
N PRO A 299 18.75 4.03 -1.40
CA PRO A 299 19.96 3.45 -0.83
C PRO A 299 21.25 3.76 -1.62
N MET A 300 21.12 3.94 -2.93
CA MET A 300 22.25 4.23 -3.84
C MET A 300 22.66 5.70 -3.81
N LEU A 301 21.72 6.57 -3.46
CA LEU A 301 21.91 8.02 -3.40
C LEU A 301 22.39 8.50 -2.02
N HIS A 302 22.54 7.63 -1.04
CA HIS A 302 22.98 8.00 0.30
C HIS A 302 24.46 8.38 0.32
N THR A 303 24.74 9.65 0.59
CA THR A 303 26.11 10.21 0.60
C THR A 303 26.62 10.54 2.00
N SER A 304 25.75 10.63 3.00
CA SER A 304 26.07 11.01 4.36
C SER A 304 26.83 9.91 5.10
N LYS A 305 27.73 10.30 6.01
CA LYS A 305 28.35 9.39 6.97
C LYS A 305 27.38 8.96 8.10
N GLN A 306 26.32 9.74 8.32
CA GLN A 306 25.29 9.45 9.34
C GLN A 306 24.16 8.67 8.70
N ARG A 307 23.77 7.56 9.32
CA ARG A 307 22.78 6.64 8.80
C ARG A 307 21.38 7.26 8.73
N GLY A 308 20.91 7.79 9.86
CA GLY A 308 19.58 8.38 10.00
C GLY A 308 19.59 9.91 9.95
N LEU A 309 18.43 10.52 10.07
CA LEU A 309 18.25 11.97 10.07
C LEU A 309 18.34 12.59 11.46
N THR A 310 18.46 11.78 12.51
CA THR A 310 18.45 12.24 13.92
C THR A 310 19.42 13.38 14.20
N PHE A 311 20.58 13.37 13.56
CA PHE A 311 21.64 14.39 13.70
C PHE A 311 21.84 15.25 12.45
N ARG A 312 20.85 15.25 11.53
CA ARG A 312 20.89 15.99 10.24
C ARG A 312 19.70 16.94 10.14
N PRO A 313 19.71 18.10 10.84
CA PRO A 313 18.53 18.97 10.98
C PRO A 313 17.99 19.48 9.64
N LEU A 314 18.85 19.79 8.66
CA LEU A 314 18.42 20.22 7.33
C LEU A 314 17.67 19.09 6.61
N THR A 315 18.19 17.87 6.66
CA THR A 315 17.53 16.71 6.04
C THR A 315 16.25 16.33 6.76
N GLN A 316 16.16 16.55 8.09
CA GLN A 316 14.88 16.43 8.82
C GLN A 316 13.83 17.39 8.26
N PHE A 317 14.20 18.65 8.04
CA PHE A 317 13.29 19.63 7.43
C PHE A 317 12.82 19.17 6.05
N LEU A 318 13.74 18.68 5.20
CA LEU A 318 13.39 18.17 3.86
C LEU A 318 12.51 16.93 3.92
N PHE A 319 12.71 16.04 4.90
CA PHE A 319 11.83 14.90 5.12
C PHE A 319 10.39 15.33 5.44
N TRP A 320 10.22 16.31 6.33
CA TRP A 320 8.89 16.81 6.65
C TRP A 320 8.27 17.60 5.50
N ALA A 321 9.09 18.28 4.70
CA ALA A 321 8.65 18.86 3.42
C ALA A 321 8.14 17.79 2.46
N LEU A 322 8.83 16.64 2.35
CA LEU A 322 8.37 15.49 1.57
C LEU A 322 7.03 14.94 2.09
N VAL A 323 6.89 14.79 3.40
CA VAL A 323 5.62 14.35 4.01
C VAL A 323 4.48 15.32 3.65
N ALA A 324 4.70 16.62 3.80
CA ALA A 324 3.72 17.65 3.44
C ALA A 324 3.39 17.60 1.94
N ASP A 325 4.39 17.41 1.09
CA ASP A 325 4.22 17.31 -0.36
C ASP A 325 3.37 16.09 -0.77
N VAL A 326 3.59 14.93 -0.14
CA VAL A 326 2.76 13.73 -0.36
C VAL A 326 1.30 13.98 0.06
N PHE A 327 1.04 14.71 1.15
CA PHE A 327 -0.32 15.11 1.52
C PHE A 327 -0.94 16.07 0.50
N ILE A 328 -0.16 17.04 -0.02
CA ILE A 328 -0.62 17.94 -1.10
C ILE A 328 -0.96 17.13 -2.36
N LEU A 329 -0.07 16.22 -2.78
CA LEU A 329 -0.33 15.34 -3.92
C LEU A 329 -1.56 14.46 -3.72
N THR A 330 -1.77 13.92 -2.52
CA THR A 330 -2.96 13.12 -2.19
C THR A 330 -4.22 13.97 -2.30
N TRP A 331 -4.22 15.18 -1.77
CA TRP A 331 -5.33 16.12 -1.91
C TRP A 331 -5.60 16.47 -3.38
N ILE A 332 -4.58 16.86 -4.14
CA ILE A 332 -4.68 17.19 -5.56
C ILE A 332 -5.18 15.99 -6.40
N GLY A 333 -4.76 14.77 -6.06
CA GLY A 333 -5.23 13.55 -6.71
C GLY A 333 -6.75 13.39 -6.67
N GLY A 334 -7.41 13.90 -5.62
CA GLY A 334 -8.85 13.89 -5.46
C GLY A 334 -9.58 15.10 -6.08
N MET A 335 -8.85 16.12 -6.56
CA MET A 335 -9.44 17.35 -7.11
C MET A 335 -9.69 17.24 -8.63
N PRO A 336 -10.62 18.03 -9.20
CA PRO A 336 -10.82 18.09 -10.65
C PRO A 336 -9.59 18.62 -11.38
N VAL A 337 -9.48 18.29 -12.69
CA VAL A 337 -8.34 18.70 -13.54
C VAL A 337 -8.60 20.09 -14.10
N GLU A 338 -8.56 21.10 -13.24
CA GLU A 338 -8.80 22.49 -13.58
C GLU A 338 -7.88 23.43 -12.78
N HIS A 339 -7.85 24.69 -13.14
CA HIS A 339 -7.09 25.70 -12.42
C HIS A 339 -7.75 25.98 -11.03
N PRO A 340 -6.98 26.09 -9.91
CA PRO A 340 -5.51 26.10 -9.81
C PRO A 340 -4.87 24.72 -9.59
N PHE A 341 -5.66 23.65 -9.49
CA PHE A 341 -5.19 22.31 -9.06
C PHE A 341 -4.14 21.71 -10.00
N VAL A 342 -4.24 21.98 -11.31
CA VAL A 342 -3.25 21.48 -12.29
C VAL A 342 -1.85 22.02 -11.98
N ILE A 343 -1.71 23.33 -11.75
CA ILE A 343 -0.40 23.95 -11.47
C ILE A 343 0.15 23.47 -10.13
N ILE A 344 -0.69 23.40 -9.11
CA ILE A 344 -0.27 22.90 -7.79
C ILE A 344 0.24 21.47 -7.92
N GLY A 345 -0.47 20.60 -8.66
CA GLY A 345 -0.04 19.23 -8.91
C GLY A 345 1.29 19.10 -9.65
N GLN A 346 1.53 19.98 -10.65
CA GLN A 346 2.79 20.02 -11.39
C GLN A 346 3.96 20.42 -10.49
N ILE A 347 3.80 21.48 -9.70
CA ILE A 347 4.83 21.95 -8.78
C ILE A 347 5.13 20.87 -7.72
N ALA A 348 4.11 20.29 -7.10
CA ALA A 348 4.25 19.24 -6.11
C ALA A 348 4.92 17.98 -6.72
N SER A 349 4.57 17.58 -7.94
CA SER A 349 5.21 16.44 -8.62
C SER A 349 6.70 16.66 -8.87
N ILE A 350 7.10 17.87 -9.29
CA ILE A 350 8.51 18.23 -9.45
C ILE A 350 9.21 18.21 -8.08
N LEU A 351 8.57 18.78 -7.05
CA LEU A 351 9.11 18.83 -5.70
C LEU A 351 9.32 17.43 -5.13
N TYR A 352 8.38 16.50 -5.32
CA TYR A 352 8.49 15.11 -4.88
C TYR A 352 9.79 14.44 -5.37
N PHE A 353 10.05 14.48 -6.68
CA PHE A 353 11.26 13.90 -7.24
C PHE A 353 12.52 14.69 -6.86
N THR A 354 12.45 16.00 -6.78
CA THR A 354 13.59 16.84 -6.38
C THR A 354 14.01 16.57 -4.95
N LEU A 355 13.04 16.40 -4.03
CA LEU A 355 13.33 16.06 -2.63
C LEU A 355 14.03 14.71 -2.52
N LEU A 356 13.50 13.67 -3.19
CA LEU A 356 14.04 12.30 -3.08
C LEU A 356 15.36 12.10 -3.83
N LEU A 357 15.50 12.70 -5.02
CA LEU A 357 16.66 12.43 -5.90
C LEU A 357 17.81 13.41 -5.72
N VAL A 358 17.54 14.62 -5.25
CA VAL A 358 18.55 15.69 -5.20
C VAL A 358 18.73 16.22 -3.79
N LEU A 359 17.70 16.81 -3.18
CA LEU A 359 17.88 17.59 -1.95
C LEU A 359 18.23 16.72 -0.74
N MET A 360 17.52 15.64 -0.49
CA MET A 360 17.83 14.75 0.64
C MET A 360 19.17 14.01 0.47
N PRO A 361 19.56 13.54 -0.72
CA PRO A 361 20.88 12.95 -0.92
C PRO A 361 22.07 13.91 -0.75
N THR A 362 21.90 15.19 -1.09
CA THR A 362 23.00 16.18 -1.07
C THR A 362 23.18 16.89 0.27
N THR A 363 22.28 16.69 1.23
CA THR A 363 22.30 17.29 2.58
C THR A 363 22.56 16.26 3.67
#